data_4df9fe2566124f35195c98a9b17bca9f
#
_entry.id   4df9fe2566124f35195c98a9b17bca9f
#
_cell.length_a   1.000
_cell.length_b   1.000
_cell.length_c   1.000
_cell.angle_alpha   90.00
_cell.angle_beta   90.00
_cell.angle_gamma   90.00
#
_symmetry.space_group_name_H-M   'P 1'
#
loop_
_entity.id
_entity.type
_entity.pdbx_description
1 polymer ?
#
loop_
_entity_poly.entity_id
_entity_poly.type
_entity_poly.pdbx_seq_one_letter_code
_entity_poly.pdbx_strand_id
1 'polypeptide(L)'
;MHRRLAFLAVALLVSGCSFTGFGTPPNYGYLVITAGGVGLRSGAADVPPNLDLRLHATGAPLQASDVTATLDGNSLTFAAQHQDLLATVQPLLPLSSAHRLSVAVAGLSTQNITFTVVSPTAAMLAAHIDPASGLVVDAVFDDAPSQPAIAAALPGATVTWTDGDHARFTWKGRAPSSITLPPSIPTAGDAHLDPGITLSLVGIARHTVRRVTVPPPPVVTGIPVDGFVINTSASNTSLAFHLGAVAEVTPTGWQAQADGSILGTPDQSAVGRAGAAKLPIWPSLANDSTNPSATDQLLNSPTAVNRLIDEMVAAIRYDGYRGINVDFEGMLATDKAPFTAFVQQLAPAVHARAAKLIVDVVPHDFAGVNAYSAAYDIAAIGKVADYVDLMAYDQHGDGGTPGPVAGLDWDNSILQATLPDLNPAHVLLGVPLYGRAWGSSFGGAAAYSNVVYNALSVPGAQVDYDFGAQTPFIVSPNGSLITYFDDADSLARKVALVHKYGLAGIAAWRLGFEDQGFWSLF
;
A
#
# COMPACT_ATOMS: atom_id res chain seq x y z
N MET A 1 23.46 -51.55 -25.64
CA MET A 1 22.81 -52.48 -24.69
C MET A 1 21.51 -51.86 -24.21
N HIS A 2 20.42 -52.36 -24.77
CA HIS A 2 19.06 -51.89 -24.50
C HIS A 2 18.51 -52.62 -23.27
N ARG A 3 17.89 -51.92 -22.35
CA ARG A 3 16.93 -52.54 -21.43
C ARG A 3 15.62 -51.71 -21.47
N ARG A 4 14.63 -52.32 -22.13
CA ARG A 4 13.22 -51.93 -22.05
C ARG A 4 12.67 -52.46 -20.72
N LEU A 5 12.00 -51.64 -19.95
CA LEU A 5 11.14 -52.05 -18.84
C LEU A 5 9.69 -52.01 -19.34
N ALA A 6 9.06 -53.16 -19.27
CA ALA A 6 7.68 -53.40 -19.62
C ALA A 6 6.79 -53.04 -18.42
N PHE A 7 5.75 -52.25 -18.63
CA PHE A 7 4.66 -52.05 -17.66
C PHE A 7 3.69 -53.23 -17.75
N LEU A 8 3.53 -53.91 -16.62
CA LEU A 8 2.53 -54.96 -16.45
C LEU A 8 1.23 -54.32 -16.00
N ALA A 9 0.20 -54.34 -16.86
CA ALA A 9 -1.16 -53.97 -16.48
C ALA A 9 -1.83 -55.15 -15.78
N VAL A 10 -2.14 -55.03 -14.50
CA VAL A 10 -2.98 -55.98 -13.79
C VAL A 10 -4.42 -55.49 -13.86
N ALA A 11 -5.22 -56.13 -14.67
CA ALA A 11 -6.69 -55.96 -14.71
C ALA A 11 -7.29 -56.78 -13.57
N LEU A 12 -7.77 -56.15 -12.54
CA LEU A 12 -8.67 -56.78 -11.56
C LEU A 12 -10.12 -56.62 -12.06
N LEU A 13 -10.69 -57.73 -12.54
CA LEU A 13 -12.11 -57.91 -12.73
C LEU A 13 -12.75 -58.07 -11.33
N VAL A 14 -13.46 -57.09 -10.85
CA VAL A 14 -14.41 -57.21 -9.75
C VAL A 14 -15.81 -57.10 -10.32
N SER A 15 -16.50 -58.23 -10.23
CA SER A 15 -17.91 -58.40 -10.63
C SER A 15 -18.85 -57.56 -9.78
N GLY A 16 -19.73 -56.85 -10.46
CA GLY A 16 -21.13 -56.56 -10.11
C GLY A 16 -21.41 -55.97 -8.72
N CYS A 17 -21.35 -54.65 -8.61
CA CYS A 17 -22.33 -53.86 -7.82
C CYS A 17 -22.68 -52.64 -8.64
N SER A 18 -23.96 -52.54 -8.99
CA SER A 18 -24.55 -51.37 -9.64
C SER A 18 -24.49 -50.19 -8.66
N PHE A 19 -23.48 -49.36 -8.73
CA PHE A 19 -23.49 -48.04 -8.13
C PHE A 19 -24.11 -47.07 -9.12
N THR A 20 -25.44 -46.87 -8.98
CA THR A 20 -26.12 -45.75 -9.58
C THR A 20 -25.79 -44.52 -8.77
N GLY A 21 -25.16 -43.53 -9.39
CA GLY A 21 -25.16 -42.15 -8.96
C GLY A 21 -23.86 -41.58 -8.35
N PHE A 22 -22.72 -41.67 -9.04
CA PHE A 22 -21.73 -40.63 -8.91
C PHE A 22 -21.99 -39.60 -10.00
N GLY A 23 -22.70 -38.53 -9.66
CA GLY A 23 -22.65 -37.31 -10.46
C GLY A 23 -21.20 -36.89 -10.59
N THR A 24 -20.78 -36.41 -11.77
CA THR A 24 -19.49 -35.75 -11.92
C THR A 24 -19.34 -34.73 -10.80
N PRO A 25 -18.26 -34.75 -10.01
CA PRO A 25 -18.08 -33.78 -8.95
C PRO A 25 -18.22 -32.38 -9.54
N PRO A 26 -18.88 -31.44 -8.82
CA PRO A 26 -19.05 -30.08 -9.30
C PRO A 26 -17.67 -29.49 -9.66
N ASN A 27 -17.60 -28.85 -10.82
CA ASN A 27 -16.36 -28.20 -11.25
C ASN A 27 -16.24 -26.86 -10.50
N TYR A 28 -15.66 -26.91 -9.32
CA TYR A 28 -15.28 -25.72 -8.58
C TYR A 28 -14.02 -25.13 -9.23
N GLY A 29 -14.06 -23.86 -9.63
CA GLY A 29 -12.90 -23.16 -10.20
C GLY A 29 -11.84 -22.92 -9.14
N TYR A 30 -11.90 -21.80 -8.43
CA TYR A 30 -11.05 -21.56 -7.27
C TYR A 30 -11.87 -21.07 -6.07
N LEU A 31 -11.29 -21.25 -4.87
CA LEU A 31 -11.95 -20.93 -3.61
C LEU A 31 -11.54 -19.53 -3.15
N VAL A 32 -12.53 -18.68 -2.88
CA VAL A 32 -12.38 -17.39 -2.21
C VAL A 32 -12.88 -17.50 -0.79
N ILE A 33 -12.08 -17.06 0.16
CA ILE A 33 -12.42 -17.03 1.58
C ILE A 33 -12.40 -15.57 2.03
N THR A 34 -13.50 -15.08 2.58
CA THR A 34 -13.59 -13.73 3.14
C THR A 34 -13.96 -13.76 4.61
N ALA A 35 -13.49 -12.73 5.33
CA ALA A 35 -13.85 -12.45 6.71
C ALA A 35 -14.40 -11.02 6.79
N GLY A 36 -15.63 -10.85 7.28
CA GLY A 36 -16.27 -9.54 7.30
C GLY A 36 -16.44 -8.87 5.92
N GLY A 37 -16.46 -9.68 4.83
CA GLY A 37 -16.55 -9.18 3.46
C GLY A 37 -15.20 -8.87 2.79
N VAL A 38 -14.09 -9.08 3.47
CA VAL A 38 -12.72 -8.84 2.96
C VAL A 38 -12.01 -10.19 2.76
N GLY A 39 -11.24 -10.33 1.68
CA GLY A 39 -10.50 -11.56 1.37
C GLY A 39 -9.56 -11.97 2.51
N LEU A 40 -9.77 -13.17 3.07
CA LEU A 40 -8.93 -13.70 4.14
C LEU A 40 -7.82 -14.57 3.56
N ARG A 41 -6.57 -14.18 3.81
CA ARG A 41 -5.39 -14.87 3.27
C ARG A 41 -4.35 -15.10 4.37
N SER A 42 -3.39 -15.98 4.08
CA SER A 42 -2.34 -16.28 5.05
C SER A 42 -1.45 -15.05 5.31
N GLY A 43 -1.25 -14.74 6.59
CA GLY A 43 -0.55 -13.54 7.03
C GLY A 43 -1.44 -12.31 7.24
N ALA A 44 -2.77 -12.42 7.06
CA ALA A 44 -3.67 -11.32 7.37
C ALA A 44 -3.52 -10.92 8.85
N ALA A 45 -3.38 -9.61 9.07
CA ALA A 45 -3.43 -8.99 10.41
C ALA A 45 -4.73 -8.19 10.53
N ASP A 46 -5.07 -7.80 11.74
CA ASP A 46 -6.22 -6.96 12.04
C ASP A 46 -7.58 -7.55 11.60
N VAL A 47 -7.69 -8.88 11.60
CA VAL A 47 -8.95 -9.59 11.37
C VAL A 47 -9.90 -9.32 12.54
N PRO A 48 -11.17 -8.96 12.29
CA PRO A 48 -12.11 -8.67 13.37
C PRO A 48 -12.31 -9.87 14.33
N PRO A 49 -12.49 -9.62 15.63
CA PRO A 49 -12.71 -10.70 16.61
C PRO A 49 -14.05 -11.45 16.39
N ASN A 50 -15.03 -10.82 15.77
CA ASN A 50 -16.30 -11.40 15.32
C ASN A 50 -16.12 -11.97 13.90
N LEU A 51 -15.45 -13.09 13.79
CA LEU A 51 -15.10 -13.67 12.51
C LEU A 51 -16.34 -14.23 11.78
N ASP A 52 -16.85 -13.47 10.81
CA ASP A 52 -17.87 -13.90 9.86
C ASP A 52 -17.20 -14.40 8.58
N LEU A 53 -17.08 -15.72 8.47
CA LEU A 53 -16.46 -16.35 7.31
C LEU A 53 -17.48 -16.57 6.19
N ARG A 54 -17.07 -16.22 4.98
CA ARG A 54 -17.81 -16.57 3.75
C ARG A 54 -16.88 -17.35 2.83
N LEU A 55 -17.35 -18.47 2.33
CA LEU A 55 -16.68 -19.28 1.32
C LEU A 55 -17.45 -19.17 0.00
N HIS A 56 -16.74 -18.86 -1.05
CA HIS A 56 -17.28 -18.82 -2.41
C HIS A 56 -16.37 -19.61 -3.35
N ALA A 57 -16.94 -20.40 -4.25
CA ALA A 57 -16.18 -21.01 -5.33
C ALA A 57 -16.61 -20.43 -6.67
N THR A 58 -15.65 -20.14 -7.54
CA THR A 58 -15.94 -19.77 -8.92
C THR A 58 -16.39 -21.03 -9.68
N GLY A 59 -17.41 -20.95 -10.47
CA GLY A 59 -17.97 -22.07 -11.24
C GLY A 59 -19.28 -22.59 -10.68
N ALA A 60 -19.25 -23.58 -9.80
CA ALA A 60 -20.48 -24.14 -9.19
C ALA A 60 -20.70 -23.59 -7.77
N PRO A 61 -21.97 -23.45 -7.32
CA PRO A 61 -22.26 -23.11 -5.93
C PRO A 61 -21.73 -24.18 -4.97
N LEU A 62 -21.04 -23.74 -3.89
CA LEU A 62 -20.51 -24.63 -2.86
C LEU A 62 -21.65 -25.34 -2.11
N GLN A 63 -21.47 -26.65 -1.90
CA GLN A 63 -22.33 -27.43 -1.02
C GLN A 63 -21.62 -27.63 0.33
N ALA A 64 -22.35 -27.48 1.43
CA ALA A 64 -21.77 -27.66 2.76
C ALA A 64 -21.21 -29.08 2.98
N SER A 65 -21.75 -30.09 2.28
CA SER A 65 -21.24 -31.46 2.28
C SER A 65 -19.85 -31.63 1.66
N ASP A 66 -19.46 -30.71 0.79
CA ASP A 66 -18.19 -30.77 0.03
C ASP A 66 -17.07 -29.99 0.72
N VAL A 67 -17.39 -29.33 1.84
CA VAL A 67 -16.46 -28.48 2.58
C VAL A 67 -16.15 -29.07 3.96
N THR A 68 -14.88 -29.16 4.29
CA THR A 68 -14.41 -29.42 5.65
C THR A 68 -13.52 -28.26 6.06
N ALA A 69 -13.87 -27.58 7.15
CA ALA A 69 -13.06 -26.47 7.65
C ALA A 69 -12.86 -26.56 9.17
N THR A 70 -11.67 -26.14 9.60
CA THR A 70 -11.33 -26.06 11.03
C THR A 70 -10.67 -24.73 11.32
N LEU A 71 -10.99 -24.16 12.49
CA LEU A 71 -10.29 -23.03 13.08
C LEU A 71 -9.58 -23.52 14.35
N ASP A 72 -8.27 -23.43 14.39
CA ASP A 72 -7.42 -23.94 15.48
C ASP A 72 -7.70 -25.41 15.85
N GLY A 73 -8.02 -26.21 14.83
CA GLY A 73 -8.39 -27.61 14.97
C GLY A 73 -9.87 -27.88 15.31
N ASN A 74 -10.65 -26.86 15.65
CA ASN A 74 -12.08 -26.99 15.91
C ASN A 74 -12.89 -26.91 14.61
N SER A 75 -13.79 -27.84 14.40
CA SER A 75 -14.62 -27.89 13.18
C SER A 75 -15.56 -26.70 13.09
N LEU A 76 -15.66 -26.12 11.89
CA LEU A 76 -16.62 -25.08 11.57
C LEU A 76 -17.83 -25.67 10.85
N THR A 77 -18.99 -25.11 11.14
CA THR A 77 -20.24 -25.45 10.46
C THR A 77 -20.70 -24.28 9.61
N PHE A 78 -21.04 -24.55 8.35
CA PHE A 78 -21.46 -23.54 7.39
C PHE A 78 -22.94 -23.65 7.08
N ALA A 79 -23.61 -22.51 6.96
CA ALA A 79 -24.96 -22.39 6.42
C ALA A 79 -24.89 -21.90 4.95
N ALA A 80 -25.70 -22.51 4.08
CA ALA A 80 -25.77 -22.08 2.69
C ALA A 80 -26.56 -20.77 2.57
N GLN A 81 -26.02 -19.80 1.84
CA GLN A 81 -26.69 -18.55 1.51
C GLN A 81 -26.40 -18.19 0.05
N HIS A 82 -27.40 -18.34 -0.82
CA HIS A 82 -27.30 -18.19 -2.29
C HIS A 82 -26.23 -19.13 -2.88
N GLN A 83 -25.10 -18.58 -3.35
CA GLN A 83 -23.98 -19.35 -3.92
C GLN A 83 -22.83 -19.56 -2.93
N ASP A 84 -22.98 -19.05 -1.71
CA ASP A 84 -21.93 -19.01 -0.70
C ASP A 84 -22.25 -19.90 0.51
N LEU A 85 -21.23 -20.22 1.26
CA LEU A 85 -21.35 -20.83 2.58
C LEU A 85 -20.86 -19.82 3.63
N LEU A 86 -21.65 -19.63 4.69
CA LEU A 86 -21.36 -18.71 5.78
C LEU A 86 -21.19 -19.44 7.10
N ALA A 87 -20.21 -19.01 7.90
CA ALA A 87 -20.05 -19.43 9.29
C ALA A 87 -19.68 -18.22 10.15
N THR A 88 -20.37 -18.05 11.28
CA THR A 88 -20.01 -17.09 12.31
C THR A 88 -19.29 -17.82 13.44
N VAL A 89 -18.08 -17.37 13.77
CA VAL A 89 -17.27 -17.96 14.84
C VAL A 89 -17.72 -17.42 16.20
N GLN A 90 -18.03 -18.33 17.11
CA GLN A 90 -18.38 -18.01 18.50
C GLN A 90 -17.63 -18.94 19.46
N PRO A 91 -17.14 -18.46 20.62
CA PRO A 91 -17.13 -17.06 21.08
C PRO A 91 -16.23 -16.17 20.23
N LEU A 92 -16.27 -14.85 20.46
CA LEU A 92 -15.36 -13.90 19.82
C LEU A 92 -13.91 -14.33 20.04
N LEU A 93 -13.09 -14.16 18.99
CA LEU A 93 -11.66 -14.47 19.08
C LEU A 93 -10.94 -13.44 19.97
N PRO A 94 -9.96 -13.87 20.77
CA PRO A 94 -9.20 -12.94 21.60
C PRO A 94 -8.42 -11.92 20.77
N LEU A 95 -8.34 -10.67 21.24
CA LEU A 95 -7.52 -9.63 20.59
C LEU A 95 -6.05 -10.04 20.57
N SER A 96 -5.32 -9.63 19.54
CA SER A 96 -3.90 -9.92 19.30
C SER A 96 -3.56 -11.43 19.24
N SER A 97 -4.57 -12.30 19.11
CA SER A 97 -4.34 -13.73 19.00
C SER A 97 -4.08 -14.17 17.57
N ALA A 98 -3.15 -15.10 17.40
CA ALA A 98 -2.87 -15.75 16.12
C ALA A 98 -3.73 -17.01 15.95
N HIS A 99 -4.32 -17.17 14.79
CA HIS A 99 -5.23 -18.25 14.47
C HIS A 99 -4.85 -18.96 13.17
N ARG A 100 -5.29 -20.20 13.04
CA ARG A 100 -5.11 -21.00 11.84
C ARG A 100 -6.44 -21.55 11.35
N LEU A 101 -6.86 -21.09 10.17
CA LEU A 101 -8.00 -21.62 9.44
C LEU A 101 -7.51 -22.62 8.38
N SER A 102 -8.09 -23.80 8.35
CA SER A 102 -7.89 -24.78 7.29
C SER A 102 -9.21 -25.05 6.61
N VAL A 103 -9.25 -24.92 5.29
CA VAL A 103 -10.46 -25.17 4.46
C VAL A 103 -10.09 -26.13 3.35
N ALA A 104 -10.78 -27.27 3.31
CA ALA A 104 -10.71 -28.26 2.25
C ALA A 104 -12.06 -28.33 1.52
N VAL A 105 -12.02 -28.23 0.21
CA VAL A 105 -13.20 -28.37 -0.67
C VAL A 105 -12.94 -29.54 -1.61
N ALA A 106 -13.93 -30.38 -1.83
CA ALA A 106 -13.83 -31.52 -2.73
C ALA A 106 -13.41 -31.05 -4.15
N GLY A 107 -12.27 -31.60 -4.65
CA GLY A 107 -11.74 -31.24 -5.96
C GLY A 107 -10.83 -30.00 -6.00
N LEU A 108 -10.65 -29.30 -4.89
CA LEU A 108 -9.70 -28.17 -4.77
C LEU A 108 -8.56 -28.49 -3.80
N SER A 109 -7.45 -27.75 -3.93
CA SER A 109 -6.36 -27.83 -2.95
C SER A 109 -6.80 -27.22 -1.61
N THR A 110 -6.38 -27.88 -0.51
CA THR A 110 -6.64 -27.36 0.85
C THR A 110 -5.97 -26.02 1.07
N GLN A 111 -6.74 -25.03 1.50
CA GLN A 111 -6.24 -23.71 1.89
C GLN A 111 -5.90 -23.74 3.39
N ASN A 112 -4.69 -23.32 3.74
CA ASN A 112 -4.26 -23.14 5.12
C ASN A 112 -3.89 -21.67 5.32
N ILE A 113 -4.67 -20.97 6.12
CA ILE A 113 -4.56 -19.53 6.34
C ILE A 113 -4.17 -19.29 7.80
N THR A 114 -3.10 -18.54 8.02
CA THR A 114 -2.76 -18.01 9.33
C THR A 114 -3.10 -16.53 9.37
N PHE A 115 -3.75 -16.07 10.42
CA PHE A 115 -4.11 -14.67 10.57
C PHE A 115 -4.01 -14.24 12.05
N THR A 116 -3.99 -12.93 12.28
CA THR A 116 -3.99 -12.35 13.63
C THR A 116 -5.23 -11.48 13.81
N VAL A 117 -5.91 -11.64 14.94
CA VAL A 117 -7.04 -10.77 15.29
C VAL A 117 -6.50 -9.38 15.65
N VAL A 118 -7.31 -8.35 15.37
CA VAL A 118 -7.00 -6.92 15.62
C VAL A 118 -6.16 -6.75 16.88
N SER A 119 -5.04 -6.06 16.75
CA SER A 119 -4.23 -5.64 17.89
C SER A 119 -5.01 -4.59 18.71
N PRO A 120 -4.76 -4.50 20.01
CA PRO A 120 -5.23 -3.33 20.78
C PRO A 120 -4.67 -2.05 20.17
N THR A 121 -4.56 -0.99 20.86
CA THR A 121 -4.14 0.31 20.35
C THR A 121 -2.67 0.32 19.92
N ALA A 122 -2.37 0.88 18.78
CA ALA A 122 -1.02 1.22 18.34
C ALA A 122 -0.75 2.73 18.50
N ALA A 123 0.52 3.10 18.56
CA ALA A 123 0.94 4.49 18.58
C ALA A 123 2.08 4.75 17.58
N MET A 124 2.12 5.96 17.04
CA MET A 124 3.22 6.44 16.23
C MET A 124 3.82 7.69 16.88
N LEU A 125 5.15 7.77 16.93
CA LEU A 125 5.87 8.94 17.43
C LEU A 125 6.77 9.49 16.33
N ALA A 126 6.69 10.81 16.11
CA ALA A 126 7.54 11.51 15.17
C ALA A 126 8.20 12.71 15.85
N ALA A 127 9.52 12.85 15.70
CA ALA A 127 10.25 13.96 16.28
C ALA A 127 10.75 14.92 15.19
N HIS A 128 10.59 16.22 15.45
CA HIS A 128 11.11 17.27 14.59
C HIS A 128 11.59 18.47 15.40
N ILE A 129 12.34 19.38 14.79
CA ILE A 129 12.74 20.64 15.41
C ILE A 129 11.80 21.75 14.94
N ASP A 130 10.97 22.23 15.85
CA ASP A 130 10.17 23.43 15.63
C ASP A 130 11.00 24.67 16.00
N PRO A 131 11.00 25.72 15.16
CA PRO A 131 11.78 26.93 15.38
C PRO A 131 11.45 27.71 16.65
N ALA A 132 10.19 27.68 17.04
CA ALA A 132 9.69 28.46 18.19
C ALA A 132 9.78 27.65 19.49
N SER A 133 9.48 26.36 19.43
CA SER A 133 9.39 25.47 20.60
C SER A 133 10.58 24.51 20.78
N GLY A 134 11.50 24.42 19.82
CA GLY A 134 12.65 23.53 19.90
C GLY A 134 12.28 22.11 19.47
N LEU A 135 12.75 21.09 20.22
CA LEU A 135 12.37 19.70 19.93
C LEU A 135 10.91 19.45 20.25
N VAL A 136 10.20 18.99 19.26
CA VAL A 136 8.79 18.57 19.33
C VAL A 136 8.71 17.10 18.98
N VAL A 137 7.87 16.35 19.69
CA VAL A 137 7.48 14.99 19.30
C VAL A 137 5.96 14.98 19.19
N ASP A 138 5.48 14.71 17.99
CA ASP A 138 4.07 14.46 17.77
C ASP A 138 3.79 12.96 17.97
N ALA A 139 2.68 12.67 18.61
CA ALA A 139 2.19 11.31 18.86
C ALA A 139 0.77 11.18 18.32
N VAL A 140 0.53 10.10 17.60
CA VAL A 140 -0.78 9.74 17.08
C VAL A 140 -1.10 8.33 17.56
N PHE A 141 -2.32 8.12 17.99
CA PHE A 141 -2.82 6.85 18.50
C PHE A 141 -4.01 6.42 17.65
N ASP A 142 -4.16 5.13 17.40
CA ASP A 142 -5.32 4.61 16.65
C ASP A 142 -6.58 4.49 17.53
N ASP A 143 -6.46 4.72 18.83
CA ASP A 143 -7.57 4.89 19.78
C ASP A 143 -7.13 5.77 20.94
N ALA A 144 -8.05 6.58 21.49
CA ALA A 144 -7.75 7.59 22.49
C ALA A 144 -7.09 6.98 23.75
N PRO A 145 -5.81 7.33 24.06
CA PRO A 145 -5.13 6.80 25.22
C PRO A 145 -5.51 7.58 26.48
N SER A 146 -5.22 6.99 27.64
CA SER A 146 -5.33 7.69 28.92
C SER A 146 -4.35 8.87 28.97
N GLN A 147 -4.84 10.09 28.82
CA GLN A 147 -4.02 11.31 28.87
C GLN A 147 -3.17 11.42 30.16
N PRO A 148 -3.71 11.11 31.36
CA PRO A 148 -2.88 11.07 32.57
C PRO A 148 -1.76 10.04 32.52
N ALA A 149 -2.00 8.86 31.90
CA ALA A 149 -0.97 7.82 31.78
C ALA A 149 0.14 8.22 30.81
N ILE A 150 -0.20 8.85 29.68
CA ILE A 150 0.77 9.46 28.75
C ILE A 150 1.64 10.50 29.46
N ALA A 151 1.01 11.42 30.19
CA ALA A 151 1.75 12.46 30.92
C ALA A 151 2.66 11.87 31.99
N ALA A 152 2.23 10.81 32.69
CA ALA A 152 3.05 10.11 33.68
C ALA A 152 4.24 9.35 33.06
N ALA A 153 4.09 8.84 31.83
CA ALA A 153 5.16 8.16 31.09
C ALA A 153 6.26 9.13 30.58
N LEU A 154 5.96 10.43 30.51
CA LEU A 154 6.84 11.45 29.92
C LEU A 154 7.22 12.54 30.93
N PRO A 155 7.99 12.25 31.97
CA PRO A 155 8.34 13.21 33.00
C PRO A 155 9.08 14.41 32.41
N GLY A 156 8.64 15.63 32.75
CA GLY A 156 9.22 16.88 32.28
C GLY A 156 8.78 17.33 30.89
N ALA A 157 7.98 16.57 30.18
CA ALA A 157 7.32 17.01 28.97
C ALA A 157 6.10 17.88 29.28
N THR A 158 5.85 18.86 28.43
CA THR A 158 4.54 19.49 28.29
C THR A 158 3.78 18.71 27.22
N VAL A 159 2.66 18.10 27.59
CA VAL A 159 1.79 17.35 26.67
C VAL A 159 0.61 18.24 26.30
N THR A 160 0.46 18.52 25.01
CA THR A 160 -0.66 19.27 24.44
C THR A 160 -1.45 18.34 23.54
N TRP A 161 -2.76 18.26 23.75
CA TRP A 161 -3.67 17.44 22.93
C TRP A 161 -4.35 18.32 21.90
N THR A 162 -4.32 17.89 20.64
CA THR A 162 -5.06 18.54 19.55
C THR A 162 -6.50 18.02 19.52
N ASP A 163 -6.65 16.74 19.83
CA ASP A 163 -7.92 16.01 19.95
C ASP A 163 -7.75 14.80 20.89
N GLY A 164 -8.63 13.78 20.81
CA GLY A 164 -8.60 12.62 21.71
C GLY A 164 -7.42 11.70 21.51
N ASP A 165 -6.88 11.62 20.30
CA ASP A 165 -5.88 10.66 19.85
C ASP A 165 -4.59 11.27 19.28
N HIS A 166 -4.51 12.61 19.20
CA HIS A 166 -3.30 13.31 18.77
C HIS A 166 -2.71 14.17 19.89
N ALA A 167 -1.44 13.97 20.19
CA ALA A 167 -0.72 14.70 21.22
C ALA A 167 0.61 15.24 20.71
N ARG A 168 1.00 16.39 21.26
CA ARG A 168 2.31 17.01 21.04
C ARG A 168 3.09 17.08 22.34
N PHE A 169 4.33 16.60 22.33
CA PHE A 169 5.23 16.63 23.47
C PHE A 169 6.34 17.65 23.25
N THR A 170 6.54 18.56 24.22
CA THR A 170 7.60 19.56 24.20
C THR A 170 8.30 19.60 25.55
N TRP A 171 9.58 19.99 25.59
CA TRP A 171 10.36 20.08 26.81
C TRP A 171 10.90 21.49 27.03
N LYS A 172 10.71 22.01 28.24
CA LYS A 172 11.42 23.23 28.69
C LYS A 172 12.82 22.84 29.11
N GLY A 173 13.80 23.01 28.21
CA GLY A 173 15.21 22.68 28.47
C GLY A 173 15.70 21.47 27.67
N ARG A 174 16.58 20.66 28.29
CA ARG A 174 17.18 19.51 27.61
C ARG A 174 16.16 18.38 27.50
N ALA A 175 15.81 18.02 26.27
CA ALA A 175 15.00 16.84 26.00
C ALA A 175 15.73 15.53 26.37
N PRO A 176 15.02 14.44 26.67
CA PRO A 176 15.62 13.14 26.91
C PRO A 176 16.30 12.60 25.64
N SER A 177 17.16 11.60 25.79
CA SER A 177 17.79 10.92 24.63
C SER A 177 16.85 9.93 23.94
N SER A 178 15.78 9.54 24.59
CA SER A 178 14.73 8.68 24.04
C SER A 178 13.42 8.92 24.77
N ILE A 179 12.33 8.61 24.09
CA ILE A 179 10.98 8.56 24.67
C ILE A 179 10.50 7.13 24.60
N THR A 180 9.86 6.66 25.67
CA THR A 180 9.22 5.35 25.71
C THR A 180 7.80 5.48 26.23
N LEU A 181 6.84 5.02 25.45
CA LEU A 181 5.48 4.79 25.89
C LEU A 181 5.34 3.28 26.17
N PRO A 182 5.12 2.90 27.43
CA PRO A 182 5.05 1.48 27.79
C PRO A 182 3.76 0.81 27.30
N PRO A 183 3.77 -0.52 27.10
CA PRO A 183 2.59 -1.25 26.62
C PRO A 183 1.42 -1.27 27.61
N SER A 184 1.62 -0.79 28.83
CA SER A 184 0.58 -0.75 29.88
C SER A 184 -0.29 0.51 29.88
N ILE A 185 -0.10 1.43 28.92
CA ILE A 185 -0.93 2.64 28.84
C ILE A 185 -2.36 2.26 28.46
N PRO A 186 -3.37 2.53 29.32
CA PRO A 186 -4.76 2.25 28.98
C PRO A 186 -5.25 3.11 27.82
N THR A 187 -6.12 2.54 26.99
CA THR A 187 -6.80 3.22 25.88
C THR A 187 -8.31 3.05 26.02
N ALA A 188 -9.09 3.67 25.15
CA ALA A 188 -10.54 3.54 25.16
C ALA A 188 -10.97 2.07 24.98
N GLY A 189 -12.15 1.71 25.47
CA GLY A 189 -12.71 0.37 25.29
C GLY A 189 -12.04 -0.75 26.07
N ASP A 190 -11.37 -0.46 27.20
CA ASP A 190 -10.63 -1.41 28.03
C ASP A 190 -9.41 -2.05 27.35
N ALA A 191 -8.93 -1.48 26.25
CA ALA A 191 -7.70 -1.86 25.60
C ALA A 191 -6.47 -1.19 26.27
N HIS A 192 -5.29 -1.44 25.74
CA HIS A 192 -4.03 -0.83 26.15
C HIS A 192 -3.09 -0.70 24.96
N LEU A 193 -2.07 0.14 25.08
CA LEU A 193 -1.06 0.30 24.04
C LEU A 193 -0.24 -1.00 23.92
N ASP A 194 -0.17 -1.58 22.71
CA ASP A 194 0.61 -2.78 22.44
C ASP A 194 1.02 -2.85 20.94
N PRO A 195 2.30 -3.01 20.61
CA PRO A 195 3.41 -2.97 21.57
C PRO A 195 3.65 -1.57 22.10
N GLY A 196 4.37 -1.45 23.21
CA GLY A 196 4.92 -0.18 23.64
C GLY A 196 5.90 0.37 22.59
N ILE A 197 5.99 1.67 22.47
CA ILE A 197 6.84 2.31 21.46
C ILE A 197 7.99 3.09 22.10
N THR A 198 9.19 2.99 21.51
CA THR A 198 10.36 3.78 21.90
C THR A 198 10.90 4.55 20.70
N LEU A 199 11.03 5.87 20.85
CA LEU A 199 11.64 6.76 19.87
C LEU A 199 12.99 7.24 20.40
N SER A 200 14.08 6.99 19.66
CA SER A 200 15.40 7.57 19.96
C SER A 200 15.45 9.02 19.49
N LEU A 201 15.89 9.92 20.37
CA LEU A 201 16.07 11.34 20.07
C LEU A 201 17.57 11.71 19.98
N VAL A 202 18.45 10.71 19.99
CA VAL A 202 19.91 10.94 19.90
C VAL A 202 20.25 11.46 18.51
N GLY A 203 20.80 12.67 18.45
CA GLY A 203 21.19 13.34 17.20
C GLY A 203 20.24 14.45 16.77
N ILE A 204 18.95 14.36 17.00
CA ILE A 204 17.98 15.40 16.60
C ILE A 204 18.23 16.72 17.37
N ALA A 205 18.57 16.65 18.64
CA ALA A 205 18.77 17.83 19.50
C ALA A 205 20.14 18.54 19.36
N ARG A 206 21.05 18.07 18.50
CA ARG A 206 22.44 18.58 18.43
C ARG A 206 22.75 19.43 17.21
N HIS A 207 21.84 19.59 16.27
CA HIS A 207 22.13 20.29 15.02
C HIS A 207 21.55 21.69 15.00
N THR A 208 22.43 22.68 14.91
CA THR A 208 22.03 24.04 14.54
C THR A 208 21.82 24.06 13.04
N VAL A 209 20.58 23.90 12.61
CA VAL A 209 20.22 24.00 11.20
C VAL A 209 20.40 25.46 10.75
N ARG A 210 21.25 25.69 9.76
CA ARG A 210 21.30 26.99 9.08
C ARG A 210 19.99 27.12 8.31
N ARG A 211 19.15 28.07 8.69
CA ARG A 211 17.88 28.32 8.00
C ARG A 211 18.11 29.17 6.77
N VAL A 212 17.69 28.63 5.65
CA VAL A 212 17.39 29.41 4.45
C VAL A 212 15.97 29.96 4.62
N THR A 213 15.78 31.26 4.33
CA THR A 213 14.45 31.84 4.35
C THR A 213 13.71 31.37 3.09
N VAL A 214 12.75 30.47 3.26
CA VAL A 214 11.89 29.96 2.20
C VAL A 214 10.53 30.67 2.32
N PRO A 215 9.89 31.08 1.22
CA PRO A 215 8.53 31.59 1.27
C PRO A 215 7.58 30.55 1.88
N PRO A 216 6.54 30.96 2.62
CA PRO A 216 5.58 30.01 3.19
C PRO A 216 4.93 29.18 2.09
N PRO A 217 4.60 27.91 2.36
CA PRO A 217 3.92 27.06 1.40
C PRO A 217 2.49 27.57 1.16
N PRO A 218 1.87 27.23 0.01
CA PRO A 218 0.48 27.50 -0.22
C PRO A 218 -0.39 26.70 0.76
N VAL A 219 -1.53 27.28 1.14
CA VAL A 219 -2.57 26.53 1.87
C VAL A 219 -3.29 25.64 0.85
N VAL A 220 -3.35 24.35 1.11
CA VAL A 220 -4.09 23.36 0.30
C VAL A 220 -5.17 22.73 1.17
N THR A 221 -6.34 22.50 0.62
CA THR A 221 -7.46 21.88 1.33
C THR A 221 -8.34 21.09 0.36
N GLY A 222 -8.95 20.02 0.84
CA GLY A 222 -9.97 19.28 0.09
C GLY A 222 -9.44 18.53 -1.14
N ILE A 223 -8.17 18.14 -1.11
CA ILE A 223 -7.55 17.34 -2.18
C ILE A 223 -7.65 15.87 -1.80
N PRO A 224 -8.26 15.02 -2.65
CA PRO A 224 -8.28 13.58 -2.42
C PRO A 224 -6.87 12.98 -2.44
N VAL A 225 -6.62 12.05 -1.52
CA VAL A 225 -5.36 11.32 -1.40
C VAL A 225 -5.61 9.84 -1.63
N ASP A 226 -5.04 9.28 -2.70
CA ASP A 226 -4.87 7.83 -2.83
C ASP A 226 -3.59 7.42 -2.09
N GLY A 227 -3.76 6.59 -1.05
CA GLY A 227 -2.67 6.14 -0.20
C GLY A 227 -2.11 4.79 -0.63
N PHE A 228 -0.91 4.77 -1.21
CA PHE A 228 -0.21 3.52 -1.50
C PHE A 228 0.37 2.89 -0.24
N VAL A 229 0.01 1.62 0.00
CA VAL A 229 0.41 0.85 1.18
C VAL A 229 1.15 -0.42 0.76
N ILE A 230 2.34 -0.61 1.31
CA ILE A 230 3.08 -1.87 1.15
C ILE A 230 3.08 -2.65 2.47
N ASN A 231 3.33 -3.96 2.40
CA ASN A 231 3.33 -4.84 3.57
C ASN A 231 4.54 -4.58 4.50
N THR A 232 4.54 -3.42 5.16
CA THR A 232 5.49 -3.08 6.23
C THR A 232 4.76 -2.47 7.41
N SER A 233 5.30 -2.62 8.62
CA SER A 233 4.69 -2.01 9.81
C SER A 233 4.59 -0.50 9.70
N ALA A 234 5.59 0.18 9.12
CA ALA A 234 5.57 1.63 8.95
C ALA A 234 4.41 2.08 8.06
N SER A 235 4.22 1.41 6.91
CA SER A 235 3.16 1.75 5.97
C SER A 235 1.77 1.50 6.56
N ASN A 236 1.59 0.37 7.20
CA ASN A 236 0.34 0.01 7.87
C ASN A 236 0.05 0.90 9.08
N THR A 237 1.07 1.32 9.82
CA THR A 237 0.92 2.25 10.95
C THR A 237 0.49 3.63 10.45
N SER A 238 1.14 4.14 9.39
CA SER A 238 0.74 5.42 8.79
C SER A 238 -0.73 5.39 8.33
N LEU A 239 -1.14 4.33 7.61
CA LEU A 239 -2.55 4.19 7.22
C LEU A 239 -3.47 4.19 8.43
N ALA A 240 -3.14 3.45 9.50
CA ALA A 240 -3.98 3.34 10.69
C ALA A 240 -4.26 4.71 11.33
N PHE A 241 -3.26 5.59 11.36
CA PHE A 241 -3.38 6.91 11.96
C PHE A 241 -4.05 7.95 11.07
N HIS A 242 -4.06 7.74 9.76
CA HIS A 242 -4.49 8.75 8.80
C HIS A 242 -5.66 8.30 7.92
N LEU A 243 -6.44 7.31 8.39
CA LEU A 243 -7.64 6.82 7.68
C LEU A 243 -8.63 7.93 7.34
N GLY A 244 -8.72 8.98 8.16
CA GLY A 244 -9.60 10.12 7.91
C GLY A 244 -9.09 11.11 6.85
N ALA A 245 -7.81 11.03 6.49
CA ALA A 245 -7.16 11.91 5.52
C ALA A 245 -7.00 11.28 4.13
N VAL A 246 -7.18 9.97 4.00
CA VAL A 246 -7.14 9.28 2.70
C VAL A 246 -8.55 9.13 2.12
N ALA A 247 -8.68 9.31 0.83
CA ALA A 247 -9.93 9.12 0.08
C ALA A 247 -10.11 7.67 -0.36
N GLU A 248 -9.02 7.01 -0.73
CA GLU A 248 -8.91 5.62 -1.14
C GLU A 248 -7.57 5.03 -0.72
N VAL A 249 -7.48 3.70 -0.75
CA VAL A 249 -6.27 2.96 -0.35
C VAL A 249 -5.88 2.00 -1.46
N THR A 250 -4.61 2.09 -1.88
CA THR A 250 -4.01 1.22 -2.89
C THR A 250 -2.98 0.28 -2.25
N PRO A 251 -3.44 -0.90 -1.73
CA PRO A 251 -2.54 -1.90 -1.16
C PRO A 251 -1.80 -2.63 -2.28
N THR A 252 -0.47 -2.71 -2.18
CA THR A 252 0.38 -3.48 -3.10
C THR A 252 0.46 -4.95 -2.70
N GLY A 253 1.00 -5.79 -3.58
CA GLY A 253 1.30 -7.19 -3.29
C GLY A 253 0.82 -8.19 -4.34
N TRP A 254 0.16 -7.76 -5.40
CA TRP A 254 -0.12 -8.57 -6.58
C TRP A 254 0.95 -8.41 -7.64
N GLN A 255 1.33 -9.52 -8.26
CA GLN A 255 2.24 -9.51 -9.40
C GLN A 255 1.67 -10.37 -10.54
N ALA A 256 1.50 -9.76 -11.71
CA ALA A 256 1.09 -10.44 -12.92
C ALA A 256 2.21 -11.38 -13.42
N GLN A 257 1.85 -12.60 -13.78
CA GLN A 257 2.78 -13.61 -14.31
C GLN A 257 2.62 -13.75 -15.83
N ALA A 258 3.63 -14.26 -16.50
CA ALA A 258 3.65 -14.46 -17.95
C ALA A 258 2.49 -15.34 -18.48
N ASP A 259 1.93 -16.22 -17.65
CA ASP A 259 0.79 -17.08 -17.98
C ASP A 259 -0.59 -16.45 -17.65
N GLY A 260 -0.59 -15.21 -17.18
CA GLY A 260 -1.78 -14.47 -16.79
C GLY A 260 -2.29 -14.77 -15.38
N SER A 261 -1.58 -15.58 -14.59
CA SER A 261 -1.90 -15.73 -13.17
C SER A 261 -1.44 -14.55 -12.36
N ILE A 262 -2.09 -14.33 -11.20
CA ILE A 262 -1.66 -13.34 -10.21
C ILE A 262 -0.91 -14.05 -9.07
N LEU A 263 0.32 -13.64 -8.84
CA LEU A 263 1.13 -14.08 -7.70
C LEU A 263 0.99 -13.08 -6.54
N GLY A 264 0.98 -13.59 -5.32
CA GLY A 264 0.93 -12.76 -4.11
C GLY A 264 -0.48 -12.35 -3.70
N THR A 265 -0.56 -11.43 -2.77
CA THR A 265 -1.83 -10.89 -2.22
C THR A 265 -1.63 -9.44 -1.85
N PRO A 266 -2.65 -8.58 -2.00
CA PRO A 266 -2.59 -7.22 -1.48
C PRO A 266 -2.33 -7.26 0.04
N ASP A 267 -1.72 -6.20 0.58
CA ASP A 267 -1.51 -6.10 2.01
C ASP A 267 -2.84 -6.25 2.78
N GLN A 268 -2.99 -7.37 3.50
CA GLN A 268 -4.25 -7.73 4.15
C GLN A 268 -4.55 -6.87 5.38
N SER A 269 -3.52 -6.31 6.02
CA SER A 269 -3.68 -5.35 7.10
C SER A 269 -4.31 -4.06 6.58
N ALA A 270 -3.78 -3.53 5.48
CA ALA A 270 -4.34 -2.35 4.82
C ALA A 270 -5.76 -2.60 4.32
N VAL A 271 -6.00 -3.75 3.68
CA VAL A 271 -7.34 -4.16 3.20
C VAL A 271 -8.34 -4.22 4.35
N GLY A 272 -7.97 -4.84 5.48
CA GLY A 272 -8.82 -4.93 6.67
C GLY A 272 -9.16 -3.57 7.27
N ARG A 273 -8.16 -2.69 7.42
CA ARG A 273 -8.34 -1.34 7.98
C ARG A 273 -9.20 -0.46 7.07
N ALA A 274 -8.88 -0.41 5.78
CA ALA A 274 -9.66 0.36 4.80
C ALA A 274 -11.10 -0.13 4.72
N GLY A 275 -11.32 -1.45 4.73
CA GLY A 275 -12.64 -2.06 4.73
C GLY A 275 -13.46 -1.71 5.98
N ALA A 276 -12.85 -1.74 7.16
CA ALA A 276 -13.49 -1.33 8.42
C ALA A 276 -13.87 0.16 8.40
N ALA A 277 -13.03 1.01 7.82
CA ALA A 277 -13.28 2.44 7.61
C ALA A 277 -14.23 2.73 6.44
N LYS A 278 -14.63 1.72 5.66
CA LYS A 278 -15.46 1.82 4.44
C LYS A 278 -14.82 2.67 3.34
N LEU A 279 -13.51 2.75 3.33
CA LEU A 279 -12.77 3.40 2.25
C LEU A 279 -12.77 2.51 0.99
N PRO A 280 -12.79 3.10 -0.21
CA PRO A 280 -12.52 2.37 -1.44
C PRO A 280 -11.14 1.71 -1.39
N ILE A 281 -11.04 0.49 -1.90
CA ILE A 281 -9.79 -0.27 -1.97
C ILE A 281 -9.52 -0.56 -3.44
N TRP A 282 -8.34 -0.16 -3.93
CA TRP A 282 -7.87 -0.35 -5.30
C TRP A 282 -6.55 -1.13 -5.32
N PRO A 283 -6.55 -2.46 -5.14
CA PRO A 283 -5.30 -3.21 -5.10
C PRO A 283 -4.43 -2.95 -6.33
N SER A 284 -3.13 -2.70 -6.10
CA SER A 284 -2.17 -2.54 -7.17
C SER A 284 -1.73 -3.89 -7.71
N LEU A 285 -1.82 -4.05 -9.02
CA LEU A 285 -1.29 -5.15 -9.80
C LEU A 285 -0.03 -4.68 -10.53
N ALA A 286 1.14 -5.06 -10.04
CA ALA A 286 2.41 -4.82 -10.70
C ALA A 286 2.77 -5.96 -11.67
N ASN A 287 3.67 -5.69 -12.62
CA ASN A 287 4.41 -6.71 -13.36
C ASN A 287 5.76 -7.00 -12.67
N ASP A 288 6.56 -7.91 -13.23
CA ASP A 288 7.97 -8.04 -12.89
C ASP A 288 8.79 -7.03 -13.72
N SER A 289 8.99 -5.83 -13.19
CA SER A 289 9.73 -4.75 -13.87
C SER A 289 11.20 -5.10 -14.14
N THR A 290 11.74 -6.13 -13.46
CA THR A 290 13.11 -6.64 -13.70
C THR A 290 13.19 -7.67 -14.83
N ASN A 291 12.04 -8.15 -15.30
CA ASN A 291 11.93 -9.15 -16.37
C ASN A 291 10.93 -8.69 -17.46
N PRO A 292 11.28 -7.67 -18.28
CA PRO A 292 10.38 -7.15 -19.30
C PRO A 292 9.92 -8.24 -20.30
N SER A 293 10.71 -9.28 -20.52
CA SER A 293 10.31 -10.38 -21.41
C SER A 293 9.11 -11.19 -20.89
N ALA A 294 8.93 -11.31 -19.57
CA ALA A 294 7.75 -11.97 -19.00
C ALA A 294 6.50 -11.11 -19.24
N THR A 295 6.62 -9.79 -19.15
CA THR A 295 5.53 -8.86 -19.44
C THR A 295 5.18 -8.87 -20.94
N ASP A 296 6.18 -8.85 -21.83
CA ASP A 296 5.96 -9.00 -23.27
C ASP A 296 5.23 -10.32 -23.61
N GLN A 297 5.64 -11.42 -22.98
CA GLN A 297 4.97 -12.71 -23.17
C GLN A 297 3.51 -12.67 -22.69
N LEU A 298 3.24 -12.08 -21.53
CA LEU A 298 1.89 -11.91 -20.99
C LEU A 298 1.02 -11.12 -21.97
N LEU A 299 1.48 -9.92 -22.34
CA LEU A 299 0.70 -8.98 -23.15
C LEU A 299 0.44 -9.46 -24.57
N ASN A 300 1.32 -10.29 -25.13
CA ASN A 300 1.18 -10.88 -26.47
C ASN A 300 0.47 -12.24 -26.47
N SER A 301 -0.02 -12.73 -25.31
CA SER A 301 -0.79 -13.97 -25.20
C SER A 301 -2.27 -13.68 -24.88
N PRO A 302 -3.20 -13.79 -25.86
CA PRO A 302 -4.62 -13.55 -25.58
C PRO A 302 -5.19 -14.45 -24.46
N THR A 303 -4.69 -15.67 -24.32
CA THR A 303 -5.11 -16.59 -23.25
C THR A 303 -4.65 -16.09 -21.89
N ALA A 304 -3.40 -15.60 -21.78
CA ALA A 304 -2.87 -15.06 -20.54
C ALA A 304 -3.57 -13.74 -20.15
N VAL A 305 -3.77 -12.85 -21.11
CA VAL A 305 -4.52 -11.59 -20.90
C VAL A 305 -5.94 -11.86 -20.42
N ASN A 306 -6.67 -12.78 -21.07
CA ASN A 306 -8.03 -13.12 -20.64
C ASN A 306 -8.04 -13.71 -19.22
N ARG A 307 -7.11 -14.59 -18.90
CA ARG A 307 -6.98 -15.15 -17.55
C ARG A 307 -6.72 -14.05 -16.51
N LEU A 308 -5.80 -13.14 -16.79
CA LEU A 308 -5.47 -12.05 -15.89
C LEU A 308 -6.69 -11.15 -15.63
N ILE A 309 -7.43 -10.80 -16.67
CA ILE A 309 -8.68 -10.03 -16.56
C ILE A 309 -9.71 -10.78 -15.73
N ASP A 310 -9.90 -12.08 -15.95
CA ASP A 310 -10.86 -12.90 -15.21
C ASP A 310 -10.50 -12.96 -13.72
N GLU A 311 -9.21 -13.10 -13.37
CA GLU A 311 -8.74 -13.12 -11.97
C GLU A 311 -8.98 -11.77 -11.29
N MET A 312 -8.68 -10.63 -11.96
CA MET A 312 -8.96 -9.30 -11.42
C MET A 312 -10.45 -9.03 -11.23
N VAL A 313 -11.28 -9.40 -12.20
CA VAL A 313 -12.75 -9.25 -12.12
C VAL A 313 -13.33 -10.13 -11.02
N ALA A 314 -12.77 -11.31 -10.81
CA ALA A 314 -13.14 -12.19 -9.72
C ALA A 314 -12.81 -11.55 -8.36
N ALA A 315 -11.62 -10.96 -8.20
CA ALA A 315 -11.25 -10.27 -6.98
C ALA A 315 -12.17 -9.06 -6.66
N ILE A 316 -12.50 -8.24 -7.66
CA ILE A 316 -13.50 -7.16 -7.48
C ILE A 316 -14.82 -7.73 -6.94
N ARG A 317 -15.28 -8.84 -7.51
CA ARG A 317 -16.56 -9.43 -7.15
C ARG A 317 -16.57 -10.04 -5.76
N TYR A 318 -15.51 -10.75 -5.38
CA TYR A 318 -15.49 -11.61 -4.19
C TYR A 318 -14.79 -11.01 -3.01
N ASP A 319 -13.77 -10.18 -3.24
CA ASP A 319 -13.06 -9.47 -2.19
C ASP A 319 -13.66 -8.07 -1.90
N GLY A 320 -14.61 -7.63 -2.75
CA GLY A 320 -15.36 -6.39 -2.55
C GLY A 320 -14.58 -5.13 -2.91
N TYR A 321 -13.51 -5.25 -3.68
CA TYR A 321 -12.72 -4.10 -4.14
C TYR A 321 -13.55 -3.14 -5.00
N ARG A 322 -13.25 -1.86 -4.91
CA ARG A 322 -13.96 -0.79 -5.61
C ARG A 322 -13.23 -0.31 -6.86
N GLY A 323 -12.04 -0.81 -7.09
CA GLY A 323 -11.22 -0.54 -8.26
C GLY A 323 -10.08 -1.52 -8.37
N ILE A 324 -9.31 -1.38 -9.43
CA ILE A 324 -8.01 -2.03 -9.65
C ILE A 324 -7.04 -0.94 -10.11
N ASN A 325 -5.87 -0.92 -9.52
CA ASN A 325 -4.75 -0.13 -9.99
C ASN A 325 -3.80 -1.05 -10.79
N VAL A 326 -3.43 -0.62 -12.00
CA VAL A 326 -2.50 -1.34 -12.90
C VAL A 326 -1.19 -0.56 -12.93
N ASP A 327 -0.17 -1.17 -12.32
CA ASP A 327 1.17 -0.60 -12.13
C ASP A 327 2.21 -1.44 -12.88
N PHE A 328 2.22 -1.33 -14.21
CA PHE A 328 3.16 -2.06 -15.07
C PHE A 328 4.32 -1.17 -15.47
N GLU A 329 5.49 -1.47 -14.94
CA GLU A 329 6.72 -0.71 -15.17
C GLU A 329 7.79 -1.50 -15.92
N GLY A 330 8.83 -0.81 -16.41
CA GLY A 330 9.98 -1.45 -17.06
C GLY A 330 9.65 -2.24 -18.32
N MET A 331 8.51 -1.97 -18.95
CA MET A 331 8.06 -2.64 -20.17
C MET A 331 8.94 -2.30 -21.36
N LEU A 332 8.98 -3.19 -22.35
CA LEU A 332 9.63 -2.91 -23.64
C LEU A 332 8.85 -1.82 -24.40
N ALA A 333 9.54 -0.98 -25.16
CA ALA A 333 8.89 0.01 -26.01
C ALA A 333 7.94 -0.62 -27.05
N THR A 334 8.17 -1.87 -27.42
CA THR A 334 7.30 -2.68 -28.30
C THR A 334 5.98 -3.07 -27.64
N ASP A 335 5.89 -3.01 -26.30
CA ASP A 335 4.68 -3.36 -25.57
C ASP A 335 3.61 -2.26 -25.58
N LYS A 336 3.91 -1.09 -26.17
CA LYS A 336 2.98 0.04 -26.23
C LYS A 336 1.60 -0.36 -26.74
N ALA A 337 1.53 -1.02 -27.88
CA ALA A 337 0.26 -1.44 -28.48
C ALA A 337 -0.38 -2.62 -27.72
N PRO A 338 0.35 -3.69 -27.34
CA PRO A 338 -0.19 -4.76 -26.49
C PRO A 338 -0.70 -4.28 -25.12
N PHE A 339 0.03 -3.40 -24.44
CA PHE A 339 -0.41 -2.86 -23.15
C PHE A 339 -1.65 -1.99 -23.29
N THR A 340 -1.69 -1.12 -24.29
CA THR A 340 -2.88 -0.33 -24.61
C THR A 340 -4.09 -1.23 -24.88
N ALA A 341 -3.92 -2.31 -25.65
CA ALA A 341 -4.99 -3.26 -25.94
C ALA A 341 -5.47 -4.00 -24.67
N PHE A 342 -4.55 -4.39 -23.79
CA PHE A 342 -4.88 -4.98 -22.49
C PHE A 342 -5.72 -4.03 -21.64
N VAL A 343 -5.32 -2.77 -21.48
CA VAL A 343 -6.06 -1.76 -20.71
C VAL A 343 -7.45 -1.52 -21.32
N GLN A 344 -7.55 -1.43 -22.65
CA GLN A 344 -8.82 -1.26 -23.35
C GLN A 344 -9.75 -2.46 -23.20
N GLN A 345 -9.21 -3.67 -23.07
CA GLN A 345 -9.99 -4.88 -22.81
C GLN A 345 -10.39 -5.00 -21.34
N LEU A 346 -9.54 -4.59 -20.42
CA LEU A 346 -9.78 -4.63 -18.97
C LEU A 346 -10.88 -3.64 -18.53
N ALA A 347 -10.85 -2.41 -19.06
CA ALA A 347 -11.74 -1.33 -18.64
C ALA A 347 -13.23 -1.73 -18.66
N PRO A 348 -13.83 -2.24 -19.76
CA PRO A 348 -15.24 -2.63 -19.76
C PRO A 348 -15.53 -3.78 -18.78
N ALA A 349 -14.59 -4.69 -18.52
CA ALA A 349 -14.77 -5.79 -17.59
C ALA A 349 -14.82 -5.30 -16.12
N VAL A 350 -13.99 -4.33 -15.77
CA VAL A 350 -13.99 -3.64 -14.46
C VAL A 350 -15.25 -2.79 -14.30
N HIS A 351 -15.59 -1.98 -15.30
CA HIS A 351 -16.77 -1.11 -15.27
C HIS A 351 -18.10 -1.90 -15.17
N ALA A 352 -18.17 -3.10 -15.76
CA ALA A 352 -19.32 -3.99 -15.60
C ALA A 352 -19.55 -4.45 -14.15
N ARG A 353 -18.58 -4.22 -13.26
CA ARG A 353 -18.65 -4.48 -11.81
C ARG A 353 -18.89 -3.21 -10.98
N ALA A 354 -19.15 -2.08 -11.61
CA ALA A 354 -19.24 -0.77 -10.98
C ALA A 354 -17.98 -0.43 -10.16
N ALA A 355 -16.82 -0.89 -10.64
CA ALA A 355 -15.50 -0.63 -10.08
C ALA A 355 -14.71 0.33 -10.99
N LYS A 356 -13.66 0.92 -10.47
CA LYS A 356 -12.78 1.88 -11.12
C LYS A 356 -11.53 1.19 -11.68
N LEU A 357 -11.06 1.67 -12.83
CA LEU A 357 -9.75 1.30 -13.38
C LEU A 357 -8.81 2.49 -13.25
N ILE A 358 -7.73 2.27 -12.51
CA ILE A 358 -6.62 3.21 -12.36
C ILE A 358 -5.43 2.64 -13.12
N VAL A 359 -4.68 3.46 -13.82
CA VAL A 359 -3.47 3.03 -14.54
C VAL A 359 -2.33 3.98 -14.22
N ASP A 360 -1.27 3.42 -13.64
CA ASP A 360 -0.05 4.15 -13.35
C ASP A 360 0.78 4.25 -14.62
N VAL A 361 1.29 5.45 -14.90
CA VAL A 361 2.09 5.69 -16.10
C VAL A 361 3.32 6.52 -15.76
N VAL A 362 4.45 6.18 -16.37
CA VAL A 362 5.61 7.07 -16.38
C VAL A 362 5.29 8.22 -17.35
N PRO A 363 5.24 9.47 -16.86
CA PRO A 363 4.84 10.61 -17.68
C PRO A 363 5.89 10.95 -18.74
N HIS A 364 5.45 11.71 -19.75
CA HIS A 364 6.36 12.40 -20.64
C HIS A 364 6.86 13.68 -19.96
N ASP A 365 8.07 14.09 -20.28
CA ASP A 365 8.62 15.41 -19.94
C ASP A 365 8.77 16.29 -21.18
N PHE A 366 9.34 17.48 -21.05
CA PHE A 366 9.58 18.35 -22.20
C PHE A 366 10.56 17.76 -23.22
N ALA A 367 11.42 16.82 -22.84
CA ALA A 367 12.26 16.10 -23.79
C ALA A 367 11.46 15.07 -24.61
N GLY A 368 10.20 14.82 -24.21
CA GLY A 368 9.28 13.91 -24.87
C GLY A 368 9.32 12.50 -24.30
N VAL A 369 9.10 11.51 -25.17
CA VAL A 369 9.09 10.09 -24.78
C VAL A 369 10.52 9.62 -24.50
N ASN A 370 10.75 9.06 -23.34
CA ASN A 370 12.01 8.43 -22.95
C ASN A 370 11.87 6.89 -22.88
N ALA A 371 12.95 6.19 -22.52
CA ALA A 371 12.95 4.73 -22.47
C ALA A 371 11.95 4.14 -21.46
N TYR A 372 11.65 4.87 -20.37
CA TYR A 372 10.72 4.42 -19.33
C TYR A 372 9.26 4.71 -19.71
N SER A 373 9.01 5.79 -20.43
CA SER A 373 7.64 6.19 -20.84
C SER A 373 7.22 5.64 -22.21
N ALA A 374 8.14 5.00 -22.95
CA ALA A 374 7.92 4.59 -24.33
C ALA A 374 6.81 3.53 -24.52
N ALA A 375 6.54 2.73 -23.48
CA ALA A 375 5.51 1.69 -23.52
C ALA A 375 4.09 2.18 -23.23
N TYR A 376 3.89 3.47 -22.91
CA TYR A 376 2.56 3.99 -22.60
C TYR A 376 2.00 4.81 -23.77
N ASP A 377 0.78 4.48 -24.19
CA ASP A 377 -0.08 5.36 -24.99
C ASP A 377 -1.01 6.13 -24.05
N ILE A 378 -0.47 7.16 -23.42
CA ILE A 378 -1.17 7.93 -22.37
C ILE A 378 -2.52 8.43 -22.86
N ALA A 379 -2.59 8.94 -24.10
CA ALA A 379 -3.82 9.42 -24.70
C ALA A 379 -4.87 8.31 -24.90
N ALA A 380 -4.46 7.11 -25.28
CA ALA A 380 -5.37 5.97 -25.45
C ALA A 380 -5.80 5.37 -24.10
N ILE A 381 -4.89 5.30 -23.12
CA ILE A 381 -5.16 4.87 -21.74
C ILE A 381 -6.17 5.81 -21.08
N GLY A 382 -5.95 7.11 -21.16
CA GLY A 382 -6.82 8.13 -20.55
C GLY A 382 -8.24 8.20 -21.11
N LYS A 383 -8.52 7.55 -22.26
CA LYS A 383 -9.88 7.43 -22.80
C LYS A 383 -10.71 6.34 -22.12
N VAL A 384 -10.08 5.38 -21.47
CA VAL A 384 -10.77 4.19 -20.93
C VAL A 384 -10.56 4.01 -19.43
N ALA A 385 -9.46 4.51 -18.86
CA ALA A 385 -9.21 4.53 -17.43
C ALA A 385 -10.11 5.56 -16.72
N ASP A 386 -10.54 5.26 -15.51
CA ASP A 386 -11.22 6.23 -14.64
C ASP A 386 -10.22 7.26 -14.10
N TYR A 387 -9.01 6.79 -13.77
CA TYR A 387 -7.90 7.65 -13.39
C TYR A 387 -6.61 7.19 -14.05
N VAL A 388 -5.79 8.16 -14.43
CA VAL A 388 -4.39 7.97 -14.81
C VAL A 388 -3.54 8.56 -13.69
N ASP A 389 -2.76 7.73 -13.01
CA ASP A 389 -1.77 8.19 -12.05
C ASP A 389 -0.47 8.50 -12.79
N LEU A 390 -0.07 9.75 -12.75
CA LEU A 390 1.22 10.20 -13.30
C LEU A 390 2.29 10.01 -12.23
N MET A 391 3.16 9.01 -12.37
CA MET A 391 4.30 8.76 -11.49
C MET A 391 5.34 9.90 -11.61
N ALA A 392 5.00 11.08 -11.09
CA ALA A 392 5.82 12.29 -11.17
C ALA A 392 6.87 12.31 -10.05
N TYR A 393 7.72 11.30 -10.02
CA TYR A 393 8.83 11.14 -9.07
C TYR A 393 9.98 10.35 -9.72
N ASP A 394 11.07 10.16 -8.95
CA ASP A 394 12.32 9.56 -9.42
C ASP A 394 13.01 10.35 -10.56
N GLN A 395 12.85 11.68 -10.54
CA GLN A 395 13.56 12.59 -11.43
C GLN A 395 15.07 12.35 -11.39
N HIS A 396 15.62 12.10 -10.20
CA HIS A 396 16.99 11.68 -9.97
C HIS A 396 16.99 10.34 -9.22
N GLY A 397 17.35 9.27 -9.92
CA GLY A 397 17.39 7.90 -9.40
C GLY A 397 18.73 7.52 -8.79
N ASP A 398 18.76 6.30 -8.24
CA ASP A 398 19.96 5.71 -7.62
C ASP A 398 21.11 5.57 -8.62
N GLY A 399 22.31 5.92 -8.17
CA GLY A 399 23.53 5.85 -9.00
C GLY A 399 23.66 6.96 -10.06
N GLY A 400 22.66 7.82 -10.19
CA GLY A 400 22.69 8.99 -11.04
C GLY A 400 23.33 10.22 -10.38
N THR A 401 23.19 11.39 -11.01
CA THR A 401 23.56 12.68 -10.40
C THR A 401 22.61 13.02 -9.25
N PRO A 402 23.12 13.52 -8.11
CA PRO A 402 22.28 14.03 -7.03
C PRO A 402 21.32 15.13 -7.51
N GLY A 403 20.09 15.07 -7.02
CA GLY A 403 19.06 16.05 -7.34
C GLY A 403 17.72 15.72 -6.67
N PRO A 404 16.70 16.55 -6.85
CA PRO A 404 15.39 16.35 -6.26
C PRO A 404 14.76 15.03 -6.72
N VAL A 405 14.00 14.39 -5.82
CA VAL A 405 13.19 13.22 -6.19
C VAL A 405 12.09 13.63 -7.16
N ALA A 406 11.50 14.80 -6.93
CA ALA A 406 10.52 15.45 -7.79
C ALA A 406 10.64 16.97 -7.61
N GLY A 407 11.27 17.67 -8.53
CA GLY A 407 11.32 19.14 -8.50
C GLY A 407 9.99 19.75 -8.91
N LEU A 408 9.55 20.82 -8.26
CA LEU A 408 8.29 21.49 -8.59
C LEU A 408 8.27 22.02 -10.05
N ASP A 409 9.40 22.49 -10.54
CA ASP A 409 9.58 22.91 -11.93
C ASP A 409 9.44 21.73 -12.90
N TRP A 410 10.00 20.58 -12.54
CA TRP A 410 9.89 19.34 -13.30
C TRP A 410 8.46 18.80 -13.29
N ASP A 411 7.77 18.76 -12.13
CA ASP A 411 6.35 18.38 -12.03
C ASP A 411 5.46 19.26 -12.90
N ASN A 412 5.71 20.59 -12.90
CA ASN A 412 5.01 21.50 -13.82
C ASN A 412 5.28 21.15 -15.28
N SER A 413 6.51 20.77 -15.64
CA SER A 413 6.86 20.41 -17.01
C SER A 413 6.16 19.14 -17.46
N ILE A 414 6.10 18.12 -16.58
CA ILE A 414 5.35 16.88 -16.81
C ILE A 414 3.88 17.18 -17.08
N LEU A 415 3.24 17.94 -16.19
CA LEU A 415 1.81 18.27 -16.33
C LEU A 415 1.54 19.06 -17.63
N GLN A 416 2.40 20.01 -17.99
CA GLN A 416 2.25 20.76 -19.24
C GLN A 416 2.44 19.88 -20.48
N ALA A 417 3.33 18.88 -20.42
CA ALA A 417 3.58 17.97 -21.54
C ALA A 417 2.48 16.90 -21.68
N THR A 418 1.91 16.43 -20.56
CA THR A 418 1.04 15.25 -20.55
C THR A 418 -0.46 15.61 -20.58
N LEU A 419 -0.88 16.68 -19.91
CA LEU A 419 -2.30 17.04 -19.80
C LEU A 419 -3.00 17.39 -21.13
N PRO A 420 -2.34 17.85 -22.19
CA PRO A 420 -3.02 18.01 -23.50
C PRO A 420 -3.68 16.72 -24.01
N ASP A 421 -3.19 15.56 -23.60
CA ASP A 421 -3.70 14.25 -24.02
C ASP A 421 -4.71 13.64 -23.04
N LEU A 422 -4.97 14.29 -21.89
CA LEU A 422 -5.78 13.76 -20.79
C LEU A 422 -6.88 14.75 -20.37
N ASN A 423 -7.94 14.22 -19.75
CA ASN A 423 -8.85 15.06 -18.97
C ASN A 423 -8.26 15.26 -17.55
N PRO A 424 -7.90 16.49 -17.15
CA PRO A 424 -7.27 16.72 -15.83
C PRO A 424 -8.08 16.19 -14.66
N ALA A 425 -9.42 16.22 -14.73
CA ALA A 425 -10.29 15.69 -13.66
C ALA A 425 -10.22 14.15 -13.51
N HIS A 426 -9.47 13.46 -14.37
CA HIS A 426 -9.21 12.02 -14.32
C HIS A 426 -7.71 11.72 -14.11
N VAL A 427 -6.94 12.69 -13.64
CA VAL A 427 -5.50 12.55 -13.40
C VAL A 427 -5.21 12.66 -11.92
N LEU A 428 -4.49 11.69 -11.38
CA LEU A 428 -3.82 11.75 -10.09
C LEU A 428 -2.38 12.20 -10.30
N LEU A 429 -1.89 13.07 -9.43
CA LEU A 429 -0.47 13.43 -9.41
C LEU A 429 0.26 12.54 -8.41
N GLY A 430 1.12 11.68 -8.90
CA GLY A 430 2.01 10.89 -8.06
C GLY A 430 2.97 11.81 -7.30
N VAL A 431 3.00 11.72 -5.98
CA VAL A 431 3.88 12.51 -5.11
C VAL A 431 4.77 11.59 -4.28
N PRO A 432 6.10 11.85 -4.24
CA PRO A 432 7.01 11.05 -3.43
C PRO A 432 6.94 11.46 -1.96
N LEU A 433 6.79 10.48 -1.08
CA LEU A 433 6.87 10.69 0.38
C LEU A 433 8.25 10.32 0.94
N TYR A 434 9.24 10.14 0.08
CA TYR A 434 10.58 9.65 0.42
C TYR A 434 11.67 10.63 -0.03
N GLY A 435 12.87 10.38 0.46
CA GLY A 435 14.07 11.05 0.01
C GLY A 435 15.09 10.07 -0.58
N ARG A 436 16.10 10.61 -1.23
CA ARG A 436 17.24 9.87 -1.75
C ARG A 436 18.55 10.50 -1.29
N ALA A 437 19.54 9.65 -1.08
CA ALA A 437 20.88 10.06 -0.67
C ALA A 437 21.93 9.53 -1.63
N TRP A 438 22.91 10.35 -1.96
CA TRP A 438 24.08 10.01 -2.78
C TRP A 438 25.35 10.21 -1.96
N GLY A 439 26.21 9.19 -1.97
CA GLY A 439 27.47 9.17 -1.21
C GLY A 439 27.79 7.76 -0.71
N SER A 440 28.99 7.57 -0.16
CA SER A 440 29.61 6.25 0.03
C SER A 440 28.92 5.28 1.00
N SER A 441 27.95 5.73 1.79
CA SER A 441 27.30 4.90 2.83
C SER A 441 25.78 4.87 2.77
N PHE A 442 25.17 5.68 1.93
CA PHE A 442 23.72 5.86 1.85
C PHE A 442 23.33 5.88 0.37
N GLY A 443 22.73 4.83 -0.12
CA GLY A 443 22.15 4.75 -1.45
C GLY A 443 20.70 4.35 -1.32
N GLY A 444 19.87 4.77 -2.30
CA GLY A 444 18.50 4.33 -2.42
C GLY A 444 17.46 5.26 -1.81
N ALA A 445 16.19 4.92 -2.10
CA ALA A 445 15.03 5.58 -1.53
C ALA A 445 14.83 5.17 -0.06
N ALA A 446 14.53 6.13 0.81
CA ALA A 446 14.29 5.86 2.21
C ALA A 446 13.26 6.83 2.79
N ALA A 447 12.61 6.40 3.88
CA ALA A 447 11.68 7.24 4.64
C ALA A 447 12.29 8.58 5.00
N TYR A 448 11.49 9.64 4.98
CA TYR A 448 11.88 11.00 5.36
C TYR A 448 12.72 11.02 6.64
N SER A 449 12.21 10.42 7.71
CA SER A 449 12.92 10.39 8.99
C SER A 449 14.30 9.75 8.91
N ASN A 450 14.45 8.66 8.15
CA ASN A 450 15.74 7.96 8.00
C ASN A 450 16.72 8.78 7.16
N VAL A 451 16.26 9.34 6.05
CA VAL A 451 17.09 10.13 5.13
C VAL A 451 17.62 11.37 5.82
N VAL A 452 16.74 12.15 6.43
CA VAL A 452 17.10 13.41 7.13
C VAL A 452 17.95 13.11 8.36
N TYR A 453 17.56 12.11 9.15
CA TYR A 453 18.30 11.72 10.36
C TYR A 453 19.73 11.27 10.04
N ASN A 454 19.89 10.38 9.06
CA ASN A 454 21.21 9.88 8.66
C ASN A 454 22.09 11.00 8.11
N ALA A 455 21.53 11.86 7.26
CA ALA A 455 22.26 12.99 6.68
C ALA A 455 22.69 14.01 7.73
N LEU A 456 21.80 14.36 8.67
CA LEU A 456 22.11 15.28 9.77
C LEU A 456 23.04 14.68 10.82
N SER A 457 23.21 13.36 10.88
CA SER A 457 24.20 12.71 11.76
C SER A 457 25.65 12.95 11.33
N VAL A 458 25.87 13.38 10.08
CA VAL A 458 27.19 13.72 9.57
C VAL A 458 27.64 15.05 10.19
N PRO A 459 28.79 15.11 10.90
CA PRO A 459 29.25 16.34 11.54
C PRO A 459 29.41 17.48 10.54
N GLY A 460 28.77 18.62 10.81
CA GLY A 460 28.82 19.81 9.97
C GLY A 460 27.95 19.77 8.71
N ALA A 461 27.12 18.76 8.54
CA ALA A 461 26.11 18.75 7.49
C ALA A 461 25.16 19.94 7.61
N GLN A 462 24.74 20.49 6.49
CA GLN A 462 23.89 21.68 6.43
C GLN A 462 22.63 21.38 5.61
N VAL A 463 21.50 21.89 6.08
CA VAL A 463 20.27 21.93 5.30
C VAL A 463 20.32 23.16 4.41
N ASP A 464 20.05 22.98 3.14
CA ASP A 464 19.93 24.03 2.13
C ASP A 464 18.64 23.82 1.34
N TYR A 465 18.36 24.66 0.37
CA TYR A 465 17.12 24.65 -0.37
C TYR A 465 17.38 24.91 -1.85
N ASP A 466 16.85 24.04 -2.69
CA ASP A 466 16.83 24.21 -4.13
C ASP A 466 15.62 25.07 -4.52
N PHE A 467 15.87 26.32 -4.89
CA PHE A 467 14.80 27.28 -5.23
C PHE A 467 14.13 26.99 -6.57
N GLY A 468 14.78 26.29 -7.49
CA GLY A 468 14.19 25.85 -8.75
C GLY A 468 13.21 24.70 -8.51
N ALA A 469 13.73 23.66 -7.88
CA ALA A 469 12.96 22.48 -7.52
C ALA A 469 11.98 22.71 -6.37
N GLN A 470 12.15 23.81 -5.60
CA GLN A 470 11.36 24.10 -4.38
C GLN A 470 11.42 22.97 -3.35
N THR A 471 12.59 22.38 -3.17
CA THR A 471 12.81 21.17 -2.37
C THR A 471 14.02 21.35 -1.45
N PRO A 472 13.96 20.95 -0.17
CA PRO A 472 15.11 20.97 0.72
C PRO A 472 16.12 19.85 0.37
N PHE A 473 17.38 20.11 0.68
CA PHE A 473 18.41 19.09 0.63
C PHE A 473 19.44 19.26 1.75
N ILE A 474 20.18 18.21 2.06
CA ILE A 474 21.26 18.21 3.05
C ILE A 474 22.55 17.89 2.33
N VAL A 475 23.60 18.65 2.63
CA VAL A 475 24.93 18.46 2.10
C VAL A 475 25.96 18.36 3.22
N SER A 476 26.87 17.38 3.15
CA SER A 476 28.03 17.29 4.04
C SER A 476 29.05 18.37 3.72
N PRO A 477 29.92 18.78 4.68
CA PRO A 477 30.88 19.87 4.47
C PRO A 477 31.87 19.67 3.30
N ASN A 478 32.15 18.42 2.96
CA ASN A 478 33.05 18.06 1.85
C ASN A 478 32.28 17.68 0.57
N GLY A 479 30.95 17.77 0.57
CA GLY A 479 30.10 17.40 -0.56
C GLY A 479 30.02 15.89 -0.84
N SER A 480 30.55 15.04 0.04
CA SER A 480 30.55 13.59 -0.18
C SER A 480 29.21 12.92 0.08
N LEU A 481 28.31 13.59 0.77
CA LEU A 481 26.92 13.20 0.97
C LEU A 481 26.02 14.35 0.54
N ILE A 482 25.10 14.05 -0.34
CA ILE A 482 24.01 14.94 -0.74
C ILE A 482 22.72 14.14 -0.59
N THR A 483 21.72 14.73 0.04
CA THR A 483 20.45 14.09 0.32
C THR A 483 19.32 15.04 -0.04
N TYR A 484 18.50 14.68 -1.00
CA TYR A 484 17.26 15.37 -1.31
C TYR A 484 16.08 14.65 -0.67
N PHE A 485 15.13 15.40 -0.17
CA PHE A 485 13.92 14.88 0.47
C PHE A 485 12.77 15.87 0.31
N ASP A 486 11.54 15.37 0.44
CA ASP A 486 10.37 16.24 0.53
C ASP A 486 9.90 16.32 1.98
N ASP A 487 9.69 17.54 2.45
CA ASP A 487 9.04 17.87 3.71
C ASP A 487 7.60 18.37 3.47
N ALA A 488 6.85 18.64 4.54
CA ALA A 488 5.48 19.13 4.43
C ALA A 488 5.37 20.41 3.58
N ASP A 489 6.36 21.30 3.65
CA ASP A 489 6.35 22.56 2.90
C ASP A 489 6.56 22.35 1.39
N SER A 490 7.50 21.48 1.00
CA SER A 490 7.73 21.15 -0.42
C SER A 490 6.57 20.33 -0.99
N LEU A 491 6.02 19.39 -0.19
CA LEU A 491 4.84 18.61 -0.57
C LEU A 491 3.60 19.52 -0.76
N ALA A 492 3.38 20.50 0.12
CA ALA A 492 2.27 21.44 -0.06
C ALA A 492 2.34 22.19 -1.40
N ARG A 493 3.54 22.50 -1.89
CA ARG A 493 3.72 23.15 -3.21
C ARG A 493 3.37 22.23 -4.36
N LYS A 494 3.74 20.94 -4.27
CA LYS A 494 3.38 19.93 -5.26
C LYS A 494 1.88 19.65 -5.25
N VAL A 495 1.32 19.44 -4.06
CA VAL A 495 -0.13 19.20 -3.89
C VAL A 495 -0.97 20.39 -4.40
N ALA A 496 -0.47 21.62 -4.30
CA ALA A 496 -1.14 22.79 -4.88
C ALA A 496 -1.28 22.75 -6.42
N LEU A 497 -0.48 21.93 -7.10
CA LEU A 497 -0.62 21.72 -8.55
C LEU A 497 -1.95 21.06 -8.90
N VAL A 498 -2.54 20.28 -8.00
CA VAL A 498 -3.87 19.68 -8.18
C VAL A 498 -4.91 20.77 -8.45
N HIS A 499 -4.96 21.80 -7.62
CA HIS A 499 -5.87 22.93 -7.84
C HIS A 499 -5.49 23.75 -9.08
N LYS A 500 -4.19 23.99 -9.29
CA LYS A 500 -3.69 24.78 -10.42
C LYS A 500 -4.08 24.19 -11.76
N TYR A 501 -4.05 22.87 -11.88
CA TYR A 501 -4.33 22.15 -13.12
C TYR A 501 -5.70 21.49 -13.17
N GLY A 502 -6.48 21.53 -12.06
CA GLY A 502 -7.80 20.92 -11.97
C GLY A 502 -7.74 19.39 -11.98
N LEU A 503 -6.71 18.81 -11.32
CA LEU A 503 -6.52 17.36 -11.24
C LEU A 503 -7.52 16.72 -10.26
N ALA A 504 -7.67 15.39 -10.33
CA ALA A 504 -8.56 14.63 -9.46
C ALA A 504 -8.07 14.56 -8.00
N GLY A 505 -6.76 14.50 -7.80
CA GLY A 505 -6.14 14.34 -6.49
C GLY A 505 -4.66 14.03 -6.61
N ILE A 506 -4.12 13.43 -5.56
CA ILE A 506 -2.74 12.91 -5.54
C ILE A 506 -2.73 11.40 -5.30
N ALA A 507 -1.68 10.74 -5.81
CA ALA A 507 -1.29 9.39 -5.44
C ALA A 507 0.00 9.45 -4.61
N ALA A 508 -0.09 9.07 -3.35
CA ALA A 508 0.98 9.26 -2.38
C ALA A 508 1.86 8.01 -2.27
N TRP A 509 3.03 8.03 -2.89
CA TRP A 509 3.99 6.92 -2.89
C TRP A 509 5.11 7.18 -1.86
N ARG A 510 5.18 6.52 -0.77
CA ARG A 510 4.19 5.61 -0.16
C ARG A 510 4.04 5.92 1.33
N LEU A 511 2.91 5.56 1.90
CA LEU A 511 2.65 5.73 3.32
C LEU A 511 3.71 5.05 4.20
N GLY A 512 4.05 5.68 5.31
CA GLY A 512 5.11 5.26 6.21
C GLY A 512 6.49 5.81 5.83
N PHE A 513 6.57 6.58 4.73
CA PHE A 513 7.79 7.28 4.31
C PHE A 513 7.72 8.79 4.51
N GLU A 514 6.53 9.32 4.72
CA GLU A 514 6.25 10.75 4.78
C GLU A 514 6.87 11.47 5.97
N ASP A 515 7.10 12.78 5.79
CA ASP A 515 7.18 13.73 6.89
C ASP A 515 5.80 13.84 7.56
N GLN A 516 5.77 13.77 8.87
CA GLN A 516 4.51 13.79 9.63
C GLN A 516 3.69 15.06 9.41
N GLY A 517 4.34 16.17 9.07
CA GLY A 517 3.67 17.41 8.68
C GLY A 517 2.83 17.30 7.39
N PHE A 518 3.09 16.28 6.54
CA PHE A 518 2.31 16.03 5.32
C PHE A 518 0.81 15.92 5.59
N TRP A 519 0.44 15.20 6.63
CA TRP A 519 -0.97 14.96 6.96
C TRP A 519 -1.71 16.20 7.45
N SER A 520 -0.98 17.23 7.88
CA SER A 520 -1.59 18.53 8.22
C SER A 520 -2.09 19.31 6.99
N LEU A 521 -1.82 18.83 5.78
CA LEU A 521 -2.28 19.42 4.53
C LEU A 521 -3.71 19.02 4.18
N PHE A 522 -4.25 17.98 4.80
CA PHE A 522 -5.56 17.36 4.50
C PHE A 522 -6.44 17.30 5.77
#